data_95fd992210eb0f76599b48fb16b7af31
#
_entry.id   95fd992210eb0f76599b48fb16b7af31
#
_cell.length_a   1.000
_cell.length_b   1.000
_cell.length_c   1.000
_cell.angle_alpha   90.00
_cell.angle_beta   90.00
_cell.angle_gamma   90.00
#
_symmetry.space_group_name_H-M   'P 1'
#
loop_
_entity.id
_entity.type
_entity.pdbx_description
1 polymer ?
#
loop_
_entity_poly.entity_id
_entity_poly.type
_entity_poly.pdbx_seq_one_letter_code
_entity_poly.pdbx_strand_id
1 'polypeptide(L)'
;MRTSPLRTRTRSLAVAAALAACLTTATTATAQEQEPDSPSTAAECALPGRTGWTDEGHDTDRAQFQRATGTHRVLTLFVDFPDAPATDSTDAYAAHLAPAADWMRTASYGRSRLDIATPYRQWIRMPSDSTSYGFDRGITFETHERYVRDAVAAADPFVDFSRYDMVYIVPAKAARAISFSPTYLYDPATPGITADGTRLKWAVTFGQDMWRWGYKVADHETGHTFGLPDLYAFTGETHRYVSGWDLMGNIAGPAPQYLGWHSWKLGWIRDSQVACLPASGTRTVRLTPVERPGGTKIAVIRTGETTAYVAESRRAEHNDRSACSTGVLIYKVDSATQTGDGPVHVINANPDTTPPSGCAPLDLAAFAPGQSFTDPATGIHIDVRRGGPSGDTVRMGKP
;
A
#
# COMPACT_ATOMS: atom_id res chain seq x y z
N MET A 1 1.04 29.65 74.97
CA MET A 1 -0.04 29.77 75.99
C MET A 1 -1.10 28.75 75.60
N ARG A 2 -1.15 27.72 76.38
CA ARG A 2 -2.34 27.26 77.23
C ARG A 2 -3.56 26.92 76.33
N THR A 3 -4.18 25.81 76.32
CA THR A 3 -4.34 24.56 77.09
C THR A 3 -5.59 23.89 76.59
N SER A 4 -5.55 22.64 76.44
CA SER A 4 -6.53 21.58 76.63
C SER A 4 -7.85 21.85 77.36
N PRO A 5 -8.66 20.83 77.52
CA PRO A 5 -9.50 19.89 76.70
C PRO A 5 -10.96 19.87 77.26
N LEU A 6 -11.81 19.00 76.74
CA LEU A 6 -12.85 18.23 77.54
C LEU A 6 -13.84 17.49 76.62
N ARG A 7 -13.78 16.19 76.66
CA ARG A 7 -14.66 15.20 77.33
C ARG A 7 -16.00 14.88 76.65
N THR A 8 -15.99 13.66 76.12
CA THR A 8 -16.98 12.58 76.31
C THR A 8 -18.44 12.88 76.67
N ARG A 9 -19.35 12.34 75.84
CA ARG A 9 -20.51 11.56 76.38
C ARG A 9 -21.03 10.56 75.34
N THR A 10 -20.96 9.32 75.71
CA THR A 10 -21.65 8.15 75.17
C THR A 10 -23.18 8.29 75.37
N ARG A 11 -23.95 7.97 74.32
CA ARG A 11 -25.33 7.48 74.50
C ARG A 11 -25.56 6.36 73.49
N SER A 12 -25.66 5.17 74.04
CA SER A 12 -26.16 3.96 73.34
C SER A 12 -27.67 4.14 73.11
N LEU A 13 -28.12 3.86 71.91
CA LEU A 13 -29.51 3.52 71.61
C LEU A 13 -29.52 2.38 70.62
N ALA A 14 -30.01 1.27 71.07
CA ALA A 14 -30.37 0.10 70.31
C ALA A 14 -31.60 0.41 69.44
N VAL A 15 -31.53 0.09 68.16
CA VAL A 15 -32.73 0.00 67.29
C VAL A 15 -32.63 -1.21 66.42
N ALA A 16 -33.67 -1.93 66.35
CA ALA A 16 -34.02 -3.20 65.80
C ALA A 16 -33.55 -3.49 64.37
N ALA A 17 -33.19 -4.73 64.13
CA ALA A 17 -32.98 -5.38 62.84
C ALA A 17 -34.32 -5.45 62.08
N ALA A 18 -34.34 -4.89 60.89
CA ALA A 18 -35.27 -5.25 59.79
C ALA A 18 -34.48 -5.96 58.67
N LEU A 19 -34.62 -7.27 58.55
CA LEU A 19 -34.16 -8.06 57.44
C LEU A 19 -35.03 -7.69 56.21
N ALA A 20 -34.47 -6.94 55.27
CA ALA A 20 -34.98 -6.87 53.90
C ALA A 20 -34.16 -7.84 53.05
N ALA A 21 -34.75 -8.97 52.66
CA ALA A 21 -34.19 -9.90 51.71
C ALA A 21 -34.23 -9.26 50.31
N CYS A 22 -33.08 -8.73 49.84
CA CYS A 22 -32.88 -8.42 48.44
C CYS A 22 -32.55 -9.70 47.70
N LEU A 23 -33.51 -10.21 46.94
CA LEU A 23 -33.27 -11.22 45.90
C LEU A 23 -32.47 -10.54 44.77
N THR A 24 -31.15 -10.68 44.78
CA THR A 24 -30.30 -10.39 43.64
C THR A 24 -30.47 -11.52 42.64
N THR A 25 -31.25 -11.29 41.59
CA THR A 25 -31.18 -12.12 40.36
C THR A 25 -29.80 -11.93 39.73
N ALA A 26 -28.93 -12.89 39.96
CA ALA A 26 -27.68 -13.01 39.21
C ALA A 26 -28.04 -13.34 37.75
N THR A 27 -28.02 -12.35 36.86
CA THR A 27 -27.96 -12.58 35.44
C THR A 27 -26.59 -13.19 35.15
N THR A 28 -26.55 -14.50 34.97
CA THR A 28 -25.40 -15.17 34.38
C THR A 28 -25.23 -14.62 32.95
N ALA A 29 -24.28 -13.72 32.79
CA ALA A 29 -23.75 -13.42 31.47
C ALA A 29 -23.12 -14.75 30.95
N THR A 30 -23.84 -15.41 30.07
CA THR A 30 -23.23 -16.46 29.23
C THR A 30 -22.10 -15.81 28.46
N ALA A 31 -20.86 -16.10 28.83
CA ALA A 31 -19.72 -15.88 27.95
C ALA A 31 -20.07 -16.62 26.64
N GLN A 32 -20.26 -15.86 25.54
CA GLN A 32 -20.26 -16.45 24.23
C GLN A 32 -18.89 -17.12 24.07
N GLU A 33 -18.86 -18.43 24.12
CA GLU A 33 -17.73 -19.21 23.61
C GLU A 33 -17.51 -18.72 22.19
N GLN A 34 -16.36 -18.07 21.93
CA GLN A 34 -15.87 -17.86 20.59
C GLN A 34 -15.70 -19.26 20.00
N GLU A 35 -16.53 -19.59 19.01
CA GLU A 35 -16.30 -20.77 18.18
C GLU A 35 -14.84 -20.72 17.71
N PRO A 36 -14.11 -21.88 17.73
CA PRO A 36 -12.77 -21.93 17.20
C PRO A 36 -12.81 -21.46 15.76
N ASP A 37 -11.92 -20.51 15.41
CA ASP A 37 -11.77 -19.92 14.09
C ASP A 37 -11.90 -21.01 13.02
N SER A 38 -13.03 -21.04 12.34
CA SER A 38 -13.13 -21.75 11.06
C SER A 38 -12.03 -21.19 10.17
N PRO A 39 -11.26 -22.03 9.44
CA PRO A 39 -10.19 -21.56 8.58
C PRO A 39 -10.75 -20.43 7.72
N SER A 40 -10.06 -19.27 7.73
CA SER A 40 -10.53 -18.06 7.08
C SER A 40 -10.91 -18.37 5.63
N THR A 41 -12.18 -18.17 5.25
CA THR A 41 -12.64 -18.31 3.86
C THR A 41 -11.95 -17.33 2.91
N ALA A 42 -11.19 -16.37 3.42
CA ALA A 42 -10.43 -15.41 2.63
C ALA A 42 -9.45 -16.10 1.67
N ALA A 43 -8.77 -17.17 2.10
CA ALA A 43 -7.84 -17.93 1.27
C ALA A 43 -8.50 -18.47 -0.02
N GLU A 44 -9.81 -18.76 0.01
CA GLU A 44 -10.55 -19.22 -1.17
C GLU A 44 -10.75 -18.12 -2.22
N CYS A 45 -10.62 -16.84 -1.82
CA CYS A 45 -10.69 -15.70 -2.72
C CYS A 45 -9.31 -15.17 -3.13
N ALA A 46 -8.21 -15.63 -2.53
CA ALA A 46 -6.87 -15.32 -2.96
C ALA A 46 -6.63 -15.90 -4.36
N LEU A 47 -6.05 -15.09 -5.24
CA LEU A 47 -5.72 -15.51 -6.61
C LEU A 47 -4.26 -15.93 -6.67
N PRO A 48 -3.91 -16.96 -7.47
CA PRO A 48 -2.52 -17.29 -7.76
C PRO A 48 -1.93 -16.33 -8.78
N GLY A 49 -0.63 -16.03 -8.69
CA GLY A 49 0.12 -15.31 -9.71
C GLY A 49 0.32 -16.16 -10.96
N ARG A 50 0.31 -15.54 -12.13
CA ARG A 50 0.41 -16.24 -13.42
C ARG A 50 1.31 -15.54 -14.44
N THR A 51 1.92 -14.41 -14.09
CA THR A 51 2.74 -13.67 -15.05
C THR A 51 4.24 -14.02 -14.98
N GLY A 52 4.68 -14.64 -13.89
CA GLY A 52 6.09 -14.95 -13.65
C GLY A 52 6.94 -13.74 -13.22
N TRP A 53 6.30 -12.60 -13.00
CA TRP A 53 6.91 -11.34 -12.56
C TRP A 53 6.00 -10.67 -11.53
N THR A 54 6.01 -9.32 -11.46
CA THR A 54 5.02 -8.59 -10.64
C THR A 54 3.61 -8.84 -11.19
N ASP A 55 2.69 -9.27 -10.35
CA ASP A 55 1.30 -9.55 -10.69
C ASP A 55 0.36 -9.36 -9.49
N GLU A 56 -0.91 -9.68 -9.66
CA GLU A 56 -1.94 -9.54 -8.62
C GLU A 56 -2.12 -10.80 -7.75
N GLY A 57 -1.29 -11.82 -7.93
CA GLY A 57 -1.37 -13.05 -7.15
C GLY A 57 -0.93 -12.90 -5.69
N HIS A 58 -1.49 -13.71 -4.80
CA HIS A 58 -1.15 -13.73 -3.36
C HIS A 58 0.02 -14.66 -3.03
N ASP A 59 0.47 -15.46 -3.98
CA ASP A 59 1.58 -16.41 -3.87
C ASP A 59 2.93 -15.80 -4.27
N THR A 60 3.13 -14.49 -3.98
CA THR A 60 4.36 -13.75 -4.29
C THR A 60 5.61 -14.51 -3.87
N ASP A 61 6.54 -14.73 -4.80
CA ASP A 61 7.82 -15.39 -4.53
C ASP A 61 8.71 -14.52 -3.62
N ARG A 62 8.89 -14.94 -2.39
CA ARG A 62 9.72 -14.25 -1.38
C ARG A 62 11.23 -14.50 -1.55
N ALA A 63 11.65 -15.32 -2.49
CA ALA A 63 13.06 -15.39 -2.89
C ALA A 63 13.45 -14.17 -3.75
N GLN A 64 12.53 -13.70 -4.58
CA GLN A 64 12.71 -12.55 -5.48
C GLN A 64 12.22 -11.23 -4.86
N PHE A 65 11.02 -11.22 -4.29
CA PHE A 65 10.39 -10.01 -3.72
C PHE A 65 10.55 -9.96 -2.21
N GLN A 66 10.82 -8.79 -1.68
CA GLN A 66 10.92 -8.62 -0.23
C GLN A 66 9.54 -8.71 0.45
N ARG A 67 9.55 -9.04 1.74
CA ARG A 67 8.34 -8.96 2.56
C ARG A 67 7.93 -7.51 2.72
N ALA A 68 6.66 -7.20 2.55
CA ALA A 68 6.16 -5.84 2.67
C ALA A 68 5.81 -5.42 4.12
N THR A 69 6.19 -6.23 5.11
CA THR A 69 5.94 -5.96 6.54
C THR A 69 7.25 -5.93 7.31
N GLY A 70 7.28 -5.10 8.37
CA GLY A 70 8.47 -4.90 9.20
C GLY A 70 9.18 -3.59 8.86
N THR A 71 10.45 -3.51 9.25
CA THR A 71 11.31 -2.36 8.94
C THR A 71 12.22 -2.71 7.77
N HIS A 72 12.22 -1.84 6.77
CA HIS A 72 13.07 -1.92 5.58
C HIS A 72 14.18 -0.88 5.75
N ARG A 73 15.40 -1.32 5.95
CA ARG A 73 16.58 -0.46 6.08
C ARG A 73 17.04 -0.06 4.70
N VAL A 74 16.84 1.19 4.34
CA VAL A 74 17.11 1.73 3.02
C VAL A 74 18.38 2.56 3.05
N LEU A 75 19.39 2.19 2.26
CA LEU A 75 20.59 2.98 2.04
C LEU A 75 20.34 3.96 0.91
N THR A 76 20.50 5.25 1.15
CA THR A 76 20.44 6.28 0.10
C THR A 76 21.84 6.68 -0.34
N LEU A 77 22.13 6.54 -1.64
CA LEU A 77 23.32 6.97 -2.32
C LEU A 77 23.03 8.19 -3.19
N PHE A 78 23.79 9.25 -3.07
CA PHE A 78 23.71 10.41 -3.95
C PHE A 78 24.82 10.33 -4.97
N VAL A 79 24.48 10.29 -6.26
CA VAL A 79 25.43 10.10 -7.34
C VAL A 79 25.44 11.28 -8.30
N ASP A 80 26.65 11.65 -8.78
CA ASP A 80 26.82 12.58 -9.87
C ASP A 80 27.70 11.96 -10.98
N PHE A 81 27.87 12.64 -12.10
CA PHE A 81 28.51 12.07 -13.29
C PHE A 81 29.58 13.00 -13.84
N PRO A 82 30.56 12.48 -14.61
CA PRO A 82 31.56 13.32 -15.27
C PRO A 82 30.95 14.40 -16.17
N ASP A 83 29.90 14.05 -16.94
CA ASP A 83 29.16 14.96 -17.83
C ASP A 83 28.10 15.79 -17.11
N ALA A 84 27.75 15.46 -15.85
CA ALA A 84 26.72 16.11 -15.06
C ALA A 84 27.15 16.22 -13.58
N PRO A 85 28.23 16.97 -13.26
CA PRO A 85 28.67 17.12 -11.89
C PRO A 85 27.64 17.90 -11.06
N ALA A 86 27.44 17.46 -9.82
CA ALA A 86 26.57 18.17 -8.88
C ALA A 86 27.22 19.44 -8.37
N THR A 87 26.40 20.48 -8.19
CA THR A 87 26.83 21.78 -7.63
C THR A 87 26.07 22.16 -6.37
N ASP A 88 25.09 21.36 -5.99
CA ASP A 88 24.20 21.56 -4.84
C ASP A 88 24.44 20.53 -3.73
N SER A 89 23.85 20.77 -2.55
CA SER A 89 23.93 19.86 -1.40
C SER A 89 22.95 18.68 -1.57
N THR A 90 23.37 17.52 -1.08
CA THR A 90 22.51 16.32 -0.99
C THR A 90 21.36 16.46 0.01
N ASP A 91 21.40 17.44 0.91
CA ASP A 91 20.37 17.63 1.95
C ASP A 91 18.97 17.88 1.38
N ALA A 92 18.89 18.65 0.27
CA ALA A 92 17.63 18.93 -0.40
C ALA A 92 17.01 17.64 -1.01
N TYR A 93 17.85 16.72 -1.47
CA TYR A 93 17.42 15.43 -2.04
C TYR A 93 16.97 14.48 -0.93
N ALA A 94 17.69 14.41 0.18
CA ALA A 94 17.27 13.65 1.36
C ALA A 94 15.94 14.16 1.91
N ALA A 95 15.77 15.47 2.05
CA ALA A 95 14.54 16.10 2.49
C ALA A 95 13.36 15.83 1.53
N HIS A 96 13.62 15.75 0.21
CA HIS A 96 12.61 15.45 -0.79
C HIS A 96 12.05 14.03 -0.65
N LEU A 97 12.86 13.05 -0.27
CA LEU A 97 12.47 11.64 -0.10
C LEU A 97 11.91 11.32 1.29
N ALA A 98 12.28 12.09 2.32
CA ALA A 98 11.93 11.80 3.71
C ALA A 98 10.42 11.54 3.96
N PRO A 99 9.46 12.25 3.32
CA PRO A 99 8.04 12.00 3.55
C PRO A 99 7.53 10.62 3.09
N ALA A 100 8.27 9.90 2.25
CA ALA A 100 7.91 8.54 1.82
C ALA A 100 7.75 7.59 3.00
N ALA A 101 8.61 7.70 4.02
CA ALA A 101 8.52 6.86 5.22
C ALA A 101 7.19 7.03 5.97
N ASP A 102 6.67 8.26 6.06
CA ASP A 102 5.38 8.53 6.71
C ASP A 102 4.21 8.08 5.83
N TRP A 103 4.32 8.24 4.52
CA TRP A 103 3.31 7.77 3.58
C TRP A 103 3.18 6.23 3.66
N MET A 104 4.28 5.50 3.57
CA MET A 104 4.31 4.03 3.67
C MET A 104 3.76 3.54 5.01
N ARG A 105 4.17 4.18 6.13
CA ARG A 105 3.67 3.86 7.47
C ARG A 105 2.16 4.05 7.56
N THR A 106 1.63 5.11 6.98
CA THR A 106 0.19 5.40 6.95
C THR A 106 -0.56 4.39 6.09
N ALA A 107 -0.09 4.12 4.87
CA ALA A 107 -0.69 3.18 3.93
C ALA A 107 -0.79 1.76 4.50
N SER A 108 0.21 1.35 5.27
CA SER A 108 0.33 0.00 5.83
C SER A 108 -0.26 -0.17 7.24
N TYR A 109 -0.93 0.83 7.78
CA TYR A 109 -1.39 0.84 9.19
C TYR A 109 -0.23 0.62 10.19
N GLY A 110 0.97 1.12 9.85
CA GLY A 110 2.20 0.95 10.62
C GLY A 110 2.86 -0.41 10.52
N ARG A 111 2.41 -1.28 9.61
CA ARG A 111 2.97 -2.63 9.41
C ARG A 111 4.24 -2.63 8.57
N SER A 112 4.44 -1.63 7.73
CA SER A 112 5.63 -1.39 6.92
C SER A 112 6.26 -0.07 7.32
N ARG A 113 7.60 -0.04 7.45
CA ARG A 113 8.36 1.16 7.79
C ARG A 113 9.60 1.24 6.91
N LEU A 114 9.78 2.36 6.26
CA LEU A 114 11.03 2.67 5.57
C LEU A 114 11.95 3.42 6.55
N ASP A 115 13.09 2.83 6.86
CA ASP A 115 14.18 3.47 7.59
C ASP A 115 15.20 3.98 6.55
N ILE A 116 14.96 5.20 6.06
CA ILE A 116 15.74 5.81 4.97
C ILE A 116 16.97 6.47 5.56
N ALA A 117 18.10 5.79 5.45
CA ALA A 117 19.39 6.25 5.98
C ALA A 117 20.24 6.91 4.89
N THR A 118 20.93 7.99 5.28
CA THR A 118 21.90 8.71 4.44
C THR A 118 23.24 8.81 5.19
N PRO A 119 23.95 7.68 5.38
CA PRO A 119 25.19 7.67 6.17
C PRO A 119 26.32 8.45 5.52
N TYR A 120 26.34 8.56 4.20
CA TYR A 120 27.28 9.33 3.43
C TYR A 120 26.55 10.46 2.68
N ARG A 121 26.74 11.70 3.12
CA ARG A 121 26.00 12.88 2.63
C ARG A 121 26.80 13.70 1.60
N GLN A 122 27.62 13.03 0.81
CA GLN A 122 28.37 13.65 -0.28
C GLN A 122 28.01 13.01 -1.59
N TRP A 123 28.28 13.72 -2.68
CA TRP A 123 28.13 13.18 -4.01
C TRP A 123 29.19 12.12 -4.28
N ILE A 124 28.75 10.98 -4.80
CA ILE A 124 29.59 9.87 -5.24
C ILE A 124 29.73 9.97 -6.74
N ARG A 125 30.95 10.10 -7.25
CA ARG A 125 31.20 10.22 -8.68
C ARG A 125 31.03 8.85 -9.37
N MET A 126 30.09 8.77 -10.29
CA MET A 126 29.90 7.61 -11.16
C MET A 126 31.10 7.47 -12.13
N PRO A 127 31.48 6.22 -12.50
CA PRO A 127 32.65 6.00 -13.37
C PRO A 127 32.43 6.42 -14.82
N SER A 128 31.20 6.55 -15.27
CA SER A 128 30.83 6.84 -16.66
C SER A 128 29.89 8.03 -16.76
N ASP A 129 29.79 8.64 -17.93
CA ASP A 129 28.86 9.74 -18.21
C ASP A 129 27.41 9.27 -18.06
N SER A 130 26.52 10.16 -17.60
CA SER A 130 25.10 9.87 -17.40
C SER A 130 24.42 9.39 -18.68
N THR A 131 24.82 9.94 -19.82
CA THR A 131 24.31 9.59 -21.16
C THR A 131 24.68 8.17 -21.60
N SER A 132 25.76 7.59 -21.04
CA SER A 132 26.23 6.25 -21.41
C SER A 132 25.38 5.11 -20.83
N TYR A 133 24.49 5.40 -19.88
CA TYR A 133 23.62 4.39 -19.27
C TYR A 133 22.29 4.17 -20.01
N GLY A 134 21.99 4.97 -21.04
CA GLY A 134 20.83 4.74 -21.92
C GLY A 134 19.48 4.70 -21.18
N PHE A 135 19.27 5.63 -20.23
CA PHE A 135 18.03 5.70 -19.46
C PHE A 135 16.87 6.22 -20.30
N ASP A 136 16.18 5.31 -20.98
CA ASP A 136 14.90 5.54 -21.62
C ASP A 136 13.90 4.46 -21.17
N ARG A 137 12.61 4.62 -21.54
CA ARG A 137 11.57 3.66 -21.12
C ARG A 137 11.72 2.25 -21.73
N GLY A 138 12.69 2.06 -22.61
CA GLY A 138 13.08 0.76 -23.17
C GLY A 138 14.35 0.20 -22.53
N ILE A 139 14.83 0.75 -21.41
CA ILE A 139 16.04 0.28 -20.75
C ILE A 139 15.96 -1.23 -20.47
N THR A 140 16.99 -1.99 -20.86
CA THR A 140 17.04 -3.42 -20.56
C THR A 140 17.47 -3.67 -19.12
N PHE A 141 17.17 -4.87 -18.62
CA PHE A 141 17.60 -5.30 -17.29
C PHE A 141 19.12 -5.20 -17.14
N GLU A 142 19.88 -5.66 -18.11
CA GLU A 142 21.35 -5.66 -18.08
C GLU A 142 21.92 -4.24 -18.05
N THR A 143 21.28 -3.32 -18.76
CA THR A 143 21.71 -1.91 -18.78
C THR A 143 21.44 -1.26 -17.43
N HIS A 144 20.28 -1.50 -16.83
CA HIS A 144 19.94 -1.00 -15.48
C HIS A 144 20.82 -1.68 -14.42
N GLU A 145 21.04 -3.00 -14.49
CA GLU A 145 21.92 -3.70 -13.57
C GLU A 145 23.35 -3.13 -13.61
N ARG A 146 23.88 -2.78 -14.80
CA ARG A 146 25.17 -2.12 -14.94
C ARG A 146 25.23 -0.79 -14.19
N TYR A 147 24.18 0.04 -14.33
CA TYR A 147 24.09 1.31 -13.61
C TYR A 147 24.12 1.10 -12.08
N VAL A 148 23.29 0.17 -11.58
CA VAL A 148 23.23 -0.15 -10.15
C VAL A 148 24.57 -0.69 -9.66
N ARG A 149 25.23 -1.56 -10.42
CA ARG A 149 26.55 -2.13 -10.13
C ARG A 149 27.61 -1.05 -10.02
N ASP A 150 27.64 -0.12 -10.96
CA ASP A 150 28.60 0.99 -10.98
C ASP A 150 28.39 1.92 -9.78
N ALA A 151 27.13 2.22 -9.41
CA ALA A 151 26.82 3.01 -8.25
C ALA A 151 27.23 2.32 -6.94
N VAL A 152 26.97 1.01 -6.82
CA VAL A 152 27.39 0.22 -5.65
C VAL A 152 28.91 0.18 -5.55
N ALA A 153 29.63 -0.09 -6.64
CA ALA A 153 31.10 -0.13 -6.64
C ALA A 153 31.72 1.21 -6.31
N ALA A 154 31.14 2.32 -6.77
CA ALA A 154 31.60 3.66 -6.44
C ALA A 154 31.34 4.03 -4.98
N ALA A 155 30.29 3.50 -4.36
CA ALA A 155 29.90 3.76 -2.99
C ALA A 155 30.60 2.86 -1.96
N ASP A 156 31.06 1.67 -2.35
CA ASP A 156 31.63 0.65 -1.48
C ASP A 156 32.72 1.14 -0.50
N PRO A 157 33.63 2.07 -0.88
CA PRO A 157 34.61 2.61 0.06
C PRO A 157 34.03 3.48 1.18
N PHE A 158 32.76 3.89 1.11
CA PHE A 158 32.17 4.91 1.98
C PHE A 158 31.04 4.36 2.85
N VAL A 159 30.44 3.20 2.51
CA VAL A 159 29.26 2.65 3.18
C VAL A 159 29.38 1.14 3.33
N ASP A 160 28.76 0.59 4.39
CA ASP A 160 28.67 -0.83 4.67
C ASP A 160 27.28 -1.34 4.21
N PHE A 161 27.22 -1.98 3.05
CA PHE A 161 26.00 -2.49 2.45
C PHE A 161 25.35 -3.61 3.26
N SER A 162 26.10 -4.34 4.09
CA SER A 162 25.57 -5.44 4.90
C SER A 162 24.52 -4.99 5.93
N ARG A 163 24.44 -3.69 6.21
CA ARG A 163 23.52 -3.09 7.17
C ARG A 163 22.15 -2.76 6.60
N TYR A 164 21.94 -2.90 5.30
CA TYR A 164 20.76 -2.44 4.60
C TYR A 164 20.08 -3.55 3.82
N ASP A 165 18.77 -3.39 3.64
CA ASP A 165 17.94 -4.37 2.93
C ASP A 165 17.80 -3.99 1.44
N MET A 166 17.84 -2.69 1.11
CA MET A 166 17.70 -2.14 -0.24
C MET A 166 18.45 -0.83 -0.40
N VAL A 167 18.65 -0.42 -1.65
CA VAL A 167 19.39 0.80 -2.00
C VAL A 167 18.51 1.75 -2.82
N TYR A 168 18.53 3.03 -2.45
CA TYR A 168 18.02 4.16 -3.22
C TYR A 168 19.21 4.87 -3.87
N ILE A 169 19.23 5.00 -5.20
CA ILE A 169 20.27 5.69 -5.95
C ILE A 169 19.67 6.97 -6.53
N VAL A 170 20.14 8.12 -6.05
CA VAL A 170 19.58 9.44 -6.32
C VAL A 170 20.57 10.25 -7.13
N PRO A 171 20.36 10.46 -8.43
CA PRO A 171 21.24 11.24 -9.28
C PRO A 171 21.06 12.74 -9.05
N ALA A 172 22.12 13.49 -9.30
CA ALA A 172 22.08 14.94 -9.32
C ALA A 172 21.07 15.48 -10.34
N LYS A 173 20.43 16.60 -10.07
CA LYS A 173 19.50 17.28 -10.99
C LYS A 173 20.12 17.59 -12.35
N ALA A 174 21.45 17.81 -12.38
CA ALA A 174 22.18 18.04 -13.60
C ALA A 174 22.17 16.82 -14.54
N ALA A 175 22.05 15.59 -14.01
CA ALA A 175 22.05 14.33 -14.76
C ALA A 175 20.71 14.09 -15.47
N ARG A 176 20.35 14.94 -16.41
CA ARG A 176 19.05 14.90 -17.12
C ARG A 176 18.86 13.64 -17.95
N ALA A 177 19.94 12.94 -18.31
CA ALA A 177 19.87 11.67 -19.03
C ALA A 177 19.23 10.56 -18.18
N ILE A 178 19.32 10.63 -16.84
CA ILE A 178 18.62 9.69 -15.96
C ILE A 178 17.15 10.17 -15.81
N SER A 179 16.34 9.86 -16.81
CA SER A 179 15.07 10.56 -17.05
C SER A 179 13.90 10.01 -16.24
N PHE A 180 13.90 8.73 -15.84
CA PHE A 180 12.80 8.06 -15.12
C PHE A 180 13.37 7.12 -14.05
N SER A 181 12.47 6.65 -13.17
CA SER A 181 12.82 5.84 -11.99
C SER A 181 12.46 4.38 -12.22
N PRO A 182 13.43 3.48 -12.48
CA PRO A 182 13.21 2.04 -12.52
C PRO A 182 13.59 1.37 -11.20
N THR A 183 12.94 0.23 -10.93
CA THR A 183 13.29 -0.68 -9.83
C THR A 183 14.17 -1.82 -10.32
N TYR A 184 15.28 -2.08 -9.62
CA TYR A 184 16.09 -3.28 -9.78
C TYR A 184 15.61 -4.39 -8.86
N LEU A 185 15.29 -5.53 -9.43
CA LEU A 185 15.00 -6.78 -8.72
C LEU A 185 16.04 -7.81 -9.14
N TYR A 186 16.73 -8.42 -8.17
CA TYR A 186 17.71 -9.46 -8.46
C TYR A 186 17.10 -10.61 -9.25
N ASP A 187 17.72 -10.96 -10.36
CA ASP A 187 17.39 -12.16 -11.13
C ASP A 187 18.32 -13.31 -10.73
N PRO A 188 17.79 -14.43 -10.17
CA PRO A 188 18.57 -15.59 -9.81
C PRO A 188 19.35 -16.23 -10.97
N ALA A 189 18.97 -15.97 -12.23
CA ALA A 189 19.69 -16.44 -13.40
C ALA A 189 20.98 -15.65 -13.69
N THR A 190 21.20 -14.51 -12.99
CA THR A 190 22.41 -13.69 -13.14
C THR A 190 23.34 -13.82 -11.93
N PRO A 191 24.63 -13.47 -12.05
CA PRO A 191 25.54 -13.37 -10.90
C PRO A 191 25.06 -12.36 -9.84
N GLY A 192 24.30 -11.33 -10.25
CA GLY A 192 23.83 -10.24 -9.42
C GLY A 192 24.94 -9.29 -8.98
N ILE A 193 24.63 -8.45 -7.99
CA ILE A 193 25.53 -7.46 -7.43
C ILE A 193 25.82 -7.84 -5.97
N THR A 194 27.10 -7.84 -5.57
CA THR A 194 27.54 -8.17 -4.22
C THR A 194 28.48 -7.10 -3.71
N ALA A 195 28.26 -6.62 -2.49
CA ALA A 195 29.13 -5.72 -1.75
C ALA A 195 29.13 -6.11 -0.26
N ASP A 196 30.25 -5.97 0.45
CA ASP A 196 30.41 -6.36 1.86
C ASP A 196 29.91 -7.77 2.18
N GLY A 197 30.11 -8.74 1.25
CA GLY A 197 29.65 -10.13 1.42
C GLY A 197 28.13 -10.30 1.32
N THR A 198 27.38 -9.24 1.03
CA THR A 198 25.91 -9.24 0.92
C THR A 198 25.49 -9.08 -0.53
N ARG A 199 24.51 -9.89 -0.96
CA ARG A 199 23.91 -9.73 -2.29
C ARG A 199 22.85 -8.65 -2.26
N LEU A 200 22.99 -7.63 -3.11
CA LEU A 200 21.97 -6.62 -3.33
C LEU A 200 20.82 -7.25 -4.13
N LYS A 201 19.65 -7.32 -3.51
CA LYS A 201 18.44 -7.89 -4.15
C LYS A 201 17.52 -6.82 -4.72
N TRP A 202 17.50 -5.64 -4.11
CA TRP A 202 16.55 -4.58 -4.44
C TRP A 202 17.22 -3.22 -4.45
N ALA A 203 17.01 -2.48 -5.52
CA ALA A 203 17.39 -1.09 -5.59
C ALA A 203 16.37 -0.27 -6.38
N VAL A 204 16.21 0.98 -6.00
CA VAL A 204 15.44 1.97 -6.77
C VAL A 204 16.42 3.00 -7.31
N THR A 205 16.44 3.19 -8.62
CA THR A 205 17.10 4.33 -9.25
C THR A 205 16.07 5.45 -9.40
N PHE A 206 16.37 6.63 -8.86
CA PHE A 206 15.54 7.80 -9.08
C PHE A 206 15.94 8.51 -10.37
N GLY A 207 14.95 8.92 -11.16
CA GLY A 207 15.15 9.74 -12.34
C GLY A 207 14.69 11.17 -12.11
N GLN A 208 14.71 11.98 -13.20
CA GLN A 208 14.22 13.36 -13.16
C GLN A 208 12.72 13.46 -12.88
N ASP A 209 11.97 12.39 -13.07
CA ASP A 209 10.55 12.25 -12.76
C ASP A 209 10.24 12.42 -11.26
N MET A 210 11.17 12.11 -10.35
CA MET A 210 11.01 12.36 -8.91
C MET A 210 10.75 13.84 -8.61
N TRP A 211 11.29 14.77 -9.41
CA TRP A 211 11.07 16.21 -9.22
C TRP A 211 9.69 16.67 -9.68
N ARG A 212 9.04 15.89 -10.55
CA ARG A 212 7.68 16.13 -11.03
C ARG A 212 6.63 15.54 -10.08
N TRP A 213 6.85 14.31 -9.59
CA TRP A 213 5.85 13.54 -8.84
C TRP A 213 6.13 13.48 -7.34
N GLY A 214 7.29 14.01 -6.89
CA GLY A 214 7.65 14.10 -5.50
C GLY A 214 8.07 12.76 -4.89
N TYR A 215 8.12 12.71 -3.57
CA TYR A 215 8.56 11.56 -2.79
C TYR A 215 7.76 10.28 -3.05
N LYS A 216 6.53 10.37 -3.55
CA LYS A 216 5.68 9.21 -3.83
C LYS A 216 6.26 8.28 -4.90
N VAL A 217 7.21 8.74 -5.70
CA VAL A 217 8.01 7.88 -6.59
C VAL A 217 8.73 6.81 -5.76
N ALA A 218 9.28 7.15 -4.59
CA ALA A 218 9.94 6.17 -3.72
C ALA A 218 8.97 5.09 -3.23
N ASP A 219 7.75 5.46 -2.88
CA ASP A 219 6.73 4.50 -2.45
C ASP A 219 6.24 3.61 -3.59
N HIS A 220 6.11 4.17 -4.81
CA HIS A 220 5.74 3.44 -6.02
C HIS A 220 6.81 2.39 -6.38
N GLU A 221 8.05 2.83 -6.54
CA GLU A 221 9.16 1.94 -6.90
C GLU A 221 9.44 0.89 -5.81
N THR A 222 9.27 1.26 -4.53
CA THR A 222 9.33 0.29 -3.43
C THR A 222 8.21 -0.74 -3.53
N GLY A 223 7.02 -0.36 -4.00
CA GLY A 223 5.91 -1.25 -4.28
C GLY A 223 6.29 -2.39 -5.24
N HIS A 224 7.08 -2.10 -6.26
CA HIS A 224 7.62 -3.14 -7.16
C HIS A 224 8.52 -4.12 -6.43
N THR A 225 9.33 -3.67 -5.47
CA THR A 225 10.17 -4.59 -4.67
C THR A 225 9.33 -5.53 -3.81
N PHE A 226 8.08 -5.18 -3.51
CA PHE A 226 7.12 -6.03 -2.80
C PHE A 226 6.33 -6.98 -3.71
N GLY A 227 6.46 -6.82 -5.04
CA GLY A 227 5.79 -7.62 -6.06
C GLY A 227 4.50 -7.01 -6.62
N LEU A 228 4.30 -5.69 -6.47
CA LEU A 228 3.16 -5.01 -7.09
C LEU A 228 3.45 -4.67 -8.55
N PRO A 229 2.48 -4.88 -9.48
CA PRO A 229 2.59 -4.46 -10.87
C PRO A 229 2.25 -2.98 -11.05
N ASP A 230 2.62 -2.40 -12.19
CA ASP A 230 2.04 -1.15 -12.66
C ASP A 230 0.57 -1.37 -13.04
N LEU A 231 -0.28 -0.47 -12.57
CA LEU A 231 -1.70 -0.44 -12.91
C LEU A 231 -2.03 0.62 -13.98
N TYR A 232 -1.05 1.44 -14.37
CA TYR A 232 -1.22 2.34 -15.52
C TYR A 232 -0.93 1.62 -16.84
N ALA A 233 -1.51 2.10 -17.93
CA ALA A 233 -1.37 1.47 -19.23
C ALA A 233 -0.03 1.83 -19.89
N PHE A 234 0.70 0.83 -20.41
CA PHE A 234 1.91 1.05 -21.19
C PHE A 234 1.62 1.55 -22.62
N THR A 235 0.40 1.35 -23.10
CA THR A 235 -0.04 1.80 -24.42
C THR A 235 -1.37 2.53 -24.34
N GLY A 236 -1.63 3.49 -25.23
CA GLY A 236 -2.87 4.24 -25.27
C GLY A 236 -3.00 5.27 -24.13
N GLU A 237 -4.21 5.48 -23.61
CA GLU A 237 -4.46 6.42 -22.51
C GLU A 237 -3.92 5.81 -21.19
N THR A 238 -2.96 6.51 -20.57
CA THR A 238 -2.13 5.98 -19.48
C THR A 238 -2.93 5.56 -18.26
N HIS A 239 -3.93 6.34 -17.86
CA HIS A 239 -4.65 6.13 -16.60
C HIS A 239 -6.04 5.48 -16.76
N ARG A 240 -6.30 4.83 -17.91
CA ARG A 240 -7.63 4.28 -18.26
C ARG A 240 -8.13 3.14 -17.38
N TYR A 241 -7.24 2.46 -16.62
CA TYR A 241 -7.62 1.27 -15.87
C TYR A 241 -8.00 1.56 -14.41
N VAL A 242 -7.15 2.32 -13.69
CA VAL A 242 -7.28 2.55 -12.25
C VAL A 242 -7.28 4.05 -11.90
N SER A 243 -6.72 4.90 -12.79
CA SER A 243 -6.53 6.32 -12.54
C SER A 243 -5.82 6.60 -11.21
N GLY A 244 -6.32 7.53 -10.41
CA GLY A 244 -5.74 7.95 -9.15
C GLY A 244 -6.11 7.12 -7.92
N TRP A 245 -6.75 5.96 -8.07
CA TRP A 245 -7.22 5.15 -6.96
C TRP A 245 -6.16 4.24 -6.33
N ASP A 246 -4.98 4.17 -6.90
CA ASP A 246 -3.84 3.43 -6.37
C ASP A 246 -2.55 4.10 -6.83
N LEU A 247 -1.53 4.10 -5.98
CA LEU A 247 -0.22 4.67 -6.27
C LEU A 247 0.44 4.01 -7.49
N MET A 248 0.19 2.70 -7.71
CA MET A 248 0.70 1.96 -8.86
C MET A 248 -0.05 2.33 -10.16
N GLY A 249 -1.21 2.98 -10.07
CA GLY A 249 -1.98 3.48 -11.22
C GLY A 249 -1.65 4.91 -11.61
N ASN A 250 -1.42 5.78 -10.61
CA ASN A 250 -1.04 7.18 -10.85
C ASN A 250 -0.37 7.77 -9.61
N ILE A 251 0.95 7.97 -9.67
CA ILE A 251 1.74 8.57 -8.58
C ILE A 251 1.21 9.96 -8.19
N ALA A 252 0.73 10.74 -9.16
CA ALA A 252 0.15 12.06 -8.94
C ALA A 252 -1.36 12.04 -8.65
N GLY A 253 -1.95 10.86 -8.54
CA GLY A 253 -3.39 10.68 -8.31
C GLY A 253 -3.91 11.35 -7.04
N PRO A 254 -5.21 11.71 -7.01
CA PRO A 254 -5.82 12.38 -5.86
C PRO A 254 -6.09 11.45 -4.67
N ALA A 255 -6.15 10.14 -4.88
CA ALA A 255 -6.44 9.12 -3.87
C ALA A 255 -5.43 7.95 -3.95
N PRO A 256 -4.12 8.20 -3.68
CA PRO A 256 -3.04 7.27 -3.98
C PRO A 256 -2.87 6.14 -2.94
N GLN A 257 -3.73 6.01 -1.93
CA GLN A 257 -3.72 4.85 -1.04
C GLN A 257 -3.80 3.57 -1.87
N TYR A 258 -2.97 2.58 -1.58
CA TYR A 258 -3.07 1.30 -2.27
C TYR A 258 -4.47 0.72 -2.15
N LEU A 259 -4.97 0.10 -3.21
CA LEU A 259 -6.20 -0.67 -3.19
C LEU A 259 -6.19 -1.69 -2.04
N GLY A 260 -7.36 -1.97 -1.50
CA GLY A 260 -7.50 -2.98 -0.47
C GLY A 260 -7.00 -4.36 -0.90
N TRP A 261 -7.08 -4.68 -2.19
CA TRP A 261 -6.48 -5.87 -2.78
C TRP A 261 -4.95 -5.89 -2.62
N HIS A 262 -4.25 -4.82 -3.02
CA HIS A 262 -2.82 -4.66 -2.81
C HIS A 262 -2.44 -4.73 -1.32
N SER A 263 -3.19 -4.03 -0.48
CA SER A 263 -2.96 -4.06 0.97
C SER A 263 -3.13 -5.47 1.56
N TRP A 264 -4.02 -6.31 1.01
CA TRP A 264 -4.18 -7.70 1.40
C TRP A 264 -3.02 -8.56 0.88
N LYS A 265 -2.66 -8.47 -0.40
CA LYS A 265 -1.48 -9.13 -0.99
C LYS A 265 -0.19 -8.84 -0.21
N LEU A 266 -0.02 -7.61 0.24
CA LEU A 266 1.14 -7.16 1.02
C LEU A 266 1.10 -7.59 2.50
N GLY A 267 -0.01 -8.19 2.98
CA GLY A 267 -0.21 -8.59 4.36
C GLY A 267 -0.48 -7.40 5.30
N TRP A 268 -0.82 -6.23 4.77
CA TRP A 268 -1.24 -5.07 5.58
C TRP A 268 -2.70 -5.21 6.03
N ILE A 269 -3.53 -5.82 5.23
CA ILE A 269 -4.87 -6.32 5.58
C ILE A 269 -4.75 -7.82 5.90
N ARG A 270 -5.35 -8.27 7.00
CA ARG A 270 -5.36 -9.69 7.40
C ARG A 270 -6.55 -10.39 6.75
N ASP A 271 -6.48 -11.72 6.63
CA ASP A 271 -7.59 -12.55 6.13
C ASP A 271 -8.90 -12.31 6.89
N SER A 272 -8.85 -12.08 8.20
CA SER A 272 -10.03 -11.75 9.02
C SER A 272 -10.68 -10.40 8.67
N GLN A 273 -10.05 -9.59 7.85
CA GLN A 273 -10.57 -8.30 7.37
C GLN A 273 -11.10 -8.39 5.91
N VAL A 274 -11.13 -9.59 5.35
CA VAL A 274 -11.61 -9.89 3.99
C VAL A 274 -12.90 -10.68 4.06
N ALA A 275 -13.95 -10.17 3.46
CA ALA A 275 -15.21 -10.89 3.30
C ALA A 275 -15.23 -11.57 1.94
N CYS A 276 -14.94 -12.85 1.90
CA CYS A 276 -14.90 -13.66 0.68
C CYS A 276 -16.26 -14.29 0.35
N LEU A 277 -16.63 -14.29 -0.92
CA LEU A 277 -17.73 -15.08 -1.51
C LEU A 277 -17.16 -15.95 -2.65
N PRO A 278 -16.67 -17.15 -2.35
CA PRO A 278 -16.02 -18.01 -3.33
C PRO A 278 -16.99 -18.75 -4.24
N ALA A 279 -18.17 -19.07 -3.73
CA ALA A 279 -19.21 -19.85 -4.40
C ALA A 279 -20.49 -19.05 -4.62
N SER A 280 -21.50 -19.66 -5.27
CA SER A 280 -22.83 -19.06 -5.45
C SER A 280 -23.47 -18.68 -4.11
N GLY A 281 -24.21 -17.59 -4.10
CA GLY A 281 -24.91 -17.12 -2.93
C GLY A 281 -24.91 -15.60 -2.80
N THR A 282 -25.35 -15.10 -1.63
CA THR A 282 -25.38 -13.69 -1.33
C THR A 282 -24.80 -13.42 0.07
N ARG A 283 -24.11 -12.29 0.21
CA ARG A 283 -23.56 -11.85 1.49
C ARG A 283 -23.72 -10.35 1.66
N THR A 284 -24.14 -9.91 2.85
CA THR A 284 -24.12 -8.49 3.23
C THR A 284 -22.91 -8.23 4.11
N VAL A 285 -22.12 -7.21 3.75
CA VAL A 285 -20.86 -6.88 4.38
C VAL A 285 -20.84 -5.41 4.76
N ARG A 286 -20.41 -5.10 5.99
CA ARG A 286 -20.06 -3.75 6.40
C ARG A 286 -18.57 -3.54 6.14
N LEU A 287 -18.24 -2.60 5.26
CA LEU A 287 -16.88 -2.19 4.93
C LEU A 287 -16.48 -0.98 5.79
N THR A 288 -15.29 -1.03 6.35
CA THR A 288 -14.65 0.14 6.96
C THR A 288 -13.68 0.78 5.97
N PRO A 289 -13.52 2.11 5.98
CA PRO A 289 -12.64 2.79 5.04
C PRO A 289 -11.23 2.19 5.02
N VAL A 290 -10.66 2.02 3.83
CA VAL A 290 -9.28 1.49 3.70
C VAL A 290 -8.24 2.43 4.28
N GLU A 291 -8.55 3.70 4.41
CA GLU A 291 -7.68 4.71 5.00
C GLU A 291 -7.53 4.56 6.52
N ARG A 292 -8.41 3.79 7.18
CA ARG A 292 -8.42 3.61 8.63
C ARG A 292 -8.01 2.19 9.03
N PRO A 293 -7.37 1.97 10.17
CA PRO A 293 -7.09 0.62 10.66
C PRO A 293 -8.37 -0.12 11.12
N GLY A 294 -8.31 -1.46 11.15
CA GLY A 294 -9.35 -2.33 11.72
C GLY A 294 -10.59 -2.53 10.84
N GLY A 295 -11.49 -3.42 11.27
CA GLY A 295 -12.73 -3.79 10.59
C GLY A 295 -12.51 -4.55 9.26
N THR A 296 -13.62 -4.89 8.59
CA THR A 296 -13.57 -5.52 7.26
C THR A 296 -13.24 -4.46 6.21
N LYS A 297 -12.23 -4.72 5.39
CA LYS A 297 -11.69 -3.76 4.43
C LYS A 297 -12.22 -3.97 3.03
N ILE A 298 -12.26 -5.22 2.59
CA ILE A 298 -12.68 -5.60 1.26
C ILE A 298 -13.72 -6.71 1.29
N ALA A 299 -14.62 -6.66 0.32
CA ALA A 299 -15.55 -7.74 -0.03
C ALA A 299 -15.13 -8.29 -1.40
N VAL A 300 -14.84 -9.58 -1.48
CA VAL A 300 -14.27 -10.22 -2.67
C VAL A 300 -15.23 -11.28 -3.18
N ILE A 301 -15.54 -11.25 -4.47
CA ILE A 301 -16.26 -12.30 -5.19
C ILE A 301 -15.29 -12.96 -6.17
N ARG A 302 -14.83 -14.17 -5.87
CA ARG A 302 -14.01 -14.92 -6.81
C ARG A 302 -14.83 -15.37 -8.00
N THR A 303 -14.38 -15.08 -9.22
CA THR A 303 -15.12 -15.36 -10.47
C THR A 303 -14.48 -16.46 -11.31
N GLY A 304 -13.20 -16.70 -11.12
CA GLY A 304 -12.44 -17.71 -11.85
C GLY A 304 -11.17 -18.12 -11.10
N GLU A 305 -10.28 -18.81 -11.80
CA GLU A 305 -8.98 -19.18 -11.23
C GLU A 305 -8.13 -17.94 -10.92
N THR A 306 -8.10 -16.99 -11.85
CA THR A 306 -7.26 -15.78 -11.80
C THR A 306 -8.05 -14.50 -11.64
N THR A 307 -9.37 -14.54 -11.51
CA THR A 307 -10.23 -13.36 -11.55
C THR A 307 -11.13 -13.21 -10.34
N ALA A 308 -11.31 -11.96 -9.90
CA ALA A 308 -12.23 -11.59 -8.82
C ALA A 308 -12.80 -10.19 -9.03
N TYR A 309 -14.01 -9.92 -8.49
CA TYR A 309 -14.49 -8.58 -8.22
C TYR A 309 -14.25 -8.23 -6.76
N VAL A 310 -13.85 -6.99 -6.53
CA VAL A 310 -13.55 -6.47 -5.20
C VAL A 310 -14.35 -5.19 -4.97
N ALA A 311 -14.87 -5.03 -3.76
CA ALA A 311 -15.47 -3.79 -3.29
C ALA A 311 -14.79 -3.34 -2.00
N GLU A 312 -14.48 -2.05 -1.89
CA GLU A 312 -13.88 -1.41 -0.73
C GLU A 312 -14.51 -0.05 -0.45
N SER A 313 -14.42 0.41 0.81
CA SER A 313 -14.90 1.75 1.19
C SER A 313 -13.76 2.74 1.11
N ARG A 314 -13.96 3.89 0.43
CA ARG A 314 -12.96 4.96 0.25
C ARG A 314 -13.44 6.27 0.86
N ARG A 315 -12.53 7.00 1.53
CA ARG A 315 -12.80 8.31 2.12
C ARG A 315 -11.66 9.28 1.82
N ALA A 316 -11.98 10.57 1.78
CA ALA A 316 -11.00 11.64 1.60
C ALA A 316 -10.22 11.89 2.91
N GLU A 317 -9.39 10.90 3.31
CA GLU A 317 -8.63 10.92 4.56
C GLU A 317 -7.18 10.45 4.33
N HIS A 318 -6.30 10.82 5.24
CA HIS A 318 -4.90 10.37 5.23
C HIS A 318 -4.22 10.54 3.86
N ASN A 319 -3.79 9.46 3.24
CA ASN A 319 -3.16 9.49 1.92
C ASN A 319 -4.13 9.90 0.82
N ASP A 320 -5.43 9.70 1.02
CA ASP A 320 -6.51 10.00 0.07
C ASP A 320 -7.23 11.33 0.32
N ARG A 321 -6.67 12.20 1.15
CA ARG A 321 -7.30 13.49 1.54
C ARG A 321 -7.76 14.36 0.36
N SER A 322 -7.26 14.12 -0.83
CA SER A 322 -7.60 14.84 -2.05
C SER A 322 -8.53 14.05 -2.98
N ALA A 323 -9.11 12.93 -2.51
CA ALA A 323 -9.98 12.08 -3.31
C ALA A 323 -11.11 12.89 -3.96
N CYS A 324 -11.32 12.70 -5.26
CA CYS A 324 -12.33 13.41 -6.05
C CYS A 324 -13.75 12.90 -5.80
N SER A 325 -13.89 11.65 -5.36
CA SER A 325 -15.16 11.07 -4.91
C SER A 325 -14.91 10.11 -3.75
N THR A 326 -15.97 9.80 -3.01
CA THR A 326 -15.95 8.90 -1.85
C THR A 326 -17.15 7.98 -1.86
N GLY A 327 -17.02 6.77 -1.35
CA GLY A 327 -18.07 5.75 -1.37
C GLY A 327 -17.45 4.37 -1.51
N VAL A 328 -18.14 3.47 -2.18
CA VAL A 328 -17.67 2.13 -2.47
C VAL A 328 -16.94 2.12 -3.80
N LEU A 329 -15.66 1.81 -3.82
CA LEU A 329 -14.92 1.54 -5.05
C LEU A 329 -15.12 0.07 -5.41
N ILE A 330 -15.49 -0.20 -6.67
CA ILE A 330 -15.65 -1.56 -7.21
C ILE A 330 -14.65 -1.72 -8.35
N TYR A 331 -13.92 -2.83 -8.35
CA TYR A 331 -12.96 -3.12 -9.42
C TYR A 331 -12.86 -4.62 -9.67
N LYS A 332 -12.44 -4.98 -10.88
CA LYS A 332 -12.08 -6.33 -11.28
C LYS A 332 -10.58 -6.51 -11.21
N VAL A 333 -10.14 -7.66 -10.71
CA VAL A 333 -8.74 -8.09 -10.67
C VAL A 333 -8.59 -9.32 -11.56
N ASP A 334 -7.49 -9.37 -12.32
CA ASP A 334 -7.06 -10.55 -13.07
C ASP A 334 -5.54 -10.76 -12.92
N SER A 335 -5.16 -11.75 -12.12
CA SER A 335 -3.75 -12.06 -11.82
C SER A 335 -2.99 -12.74 -12.98
N ALA A 336 -3.65 -13.05 -14.10
CA ALA A 336 -3.02 -13.54 -15.33
C ALA A 336 -2.69 -12.41 -16.32
N THR A 337 -3.16 -11.19 -16.05
CA THR A 337 -2.87 -10.02 -16.89
C THR A 337 -1.52 -9.41 -16.50
N GLN A 338 -0.70 -9.07 -17.51
CA GLN A 338 0.62 -8.49 -17.31
C GLN A 338 0.56 -7.07 -16.75
N THR A 339 1.62 -6.68 -16.05
CA THR A 339 1.88 -5.28 -15.66
C THR A 339 1.73 -4.36 -16.88
N GLY A 340 1.05 -3.22 -16.71
CA GLY A 340 0.80 -2.27 -17.80
C GLY A 340 -0.32 -2.64 -18.79
N ASP A 341 -0.87 -3.87 -18.72
CA ASP A 341 -1.95 -4.35 -19.59
C ASP A 341 -3.33 -4.32 -18.91
N GLY A 342 -3.40 -3.78 -17.69
CA GLY A 342 -4.64 -3.64 -16.91
C GLY A 342 -4.98 -4.87 -16.07
N PRO A 343 -4.11 -5.30 -15.14
CA PRO A 343 -4.44 -6.40 -14.22
C PRO A 343 -5.55 -6.01 -13.22
N VAL A 344 -5.81 -4.72 -13.05
CA VAL A 344 -6.94 -4.19 -12.29
C VAL A 344 -7.72 -3.18 -13.14
N HIS A 345 -9.06 -3.30 -13.13
CA HIS A 345 -9.97 -2.38 -13.81
C HIS A 345 -10.99 -1.82 -12.83
N VAL A 346 -10.95 -0.53 -12.58
CA VAL A 346 -11.96 0.18 -11.78
C VAL A 346 -13.25 0.34 -12.58
N ILE A 347 -14.38 0.04 -11.95
CA ILE A 347 -15.72 0.20 -12.53
C ILE A 347 -16.21 1.61 -12.19
N ASN A 348 -16.47 2.41 -13.21
CA ASN A 348 -16.95 3.77 -13.01
C ASN A 348 -18.46 3.82 -12.76
N ALA A 349 -18.85 4.25 -11.54
CA ALA A 349 -20.26 4.45 -11.19
C ALA A 349 -20.90 5.67 -11.89
N ASN A 350 -20.09 6.61 -12.38
CA ASN A 350 -20.53 7.93 -12.83
C ASN A 350 -19.89 8.32 -14.17
N PRO A 351 -20.00 7.48 -15.24
CA PRO A 351 -19.25 7.66 -16.49
C PRO A 351 -19.62 8.94 -17.23
N ASP A 352 -20.85 9.45 -17.05
CA ASP A 352 -21.37 10.64 -17.74
C ASP A 352 -21.14 11.95 -16.94
N THR A 353 -20.50 11.87 -15.76
CA THR A 353 -20.27 13.02 -14.91
C THR A 353 -19.00 13.75 -15.32
N THR A 354 -19.11 15.04 -15.59
CA THR A 354 -17.93 15.88 -15.86
C THR A 354 -17.11 16.04 -14.57
N PRO A 355 -15.83 15.67 -14.58
CA PRO A 355 -15.00 15.79 -13.39
C PRO A 355 -14.64 17.25 -13.08
N PRO A 356 -14.50 17.62 -11.81
CA PRO A 356 -13.96 18.92 -11.45
C PRO A 356 -12.48 19.03 -11.85
N SER A 357 -11.99 20.29 -11.88
CA SER A 357 -10.58 20.55 -12.20
C SER A 357 -9.64 19.76 -11.28
N GLY A 358 -8.64 19.10 -11.86
CA GLY A 358 -7.68 18.26 -11.14
C GLY A 358 -8.11 16.81 -10.92
N CYS A 359 -9.31 16.42 -11.40
CA CYS A 359 -9.80 15.05 -11.36
C CYS A 359 -9.96 14.49 -12.78
N ALA A 360 -9.67 13.22 -12.97
CA ALA A 360 -9.99 12.49 -14.18
C ALA A 360 -11.40 11.86 -14.08
N PRO A 361 -12.04 11.50 -15.22
CA PRO A 361 -13.37 10.87 -15.18
C PRO A 361 -13.45 9.64 -14.28
N LEU A 362 -12.42 8.80 -14.29
CA LEU A 362 -12.36 7.58 -13.46
C LEU A 362 -12.12 7.87 -11.96
N ASP A 363 -11.64 9.07 -11.59
CA ASP A 363 -11.52 9.49 -10.19
C ASP A 363 -12.89 9.74 -9.52
N LEU A 364 -13.98 9.72 -10.32
CA LEU A 364 -15.36 9.79 -9.84
C LEU A 364 -16.04 8.41 -9.73
N ALA A 365 -15.28 7.33 -9.77
CA ALA A 365 -15.80 5.96 -9.90
C ALA A 365 -16.54 5.44 -8.67
N ALA A 366 -16.45 6.09 -7.50
CA ALA A 366 -17.04 5.60 -6.26
C ALA A 366 -18.58 5.54 -6.34
N PHE A 367 -19.14 4.39 -5.94
CA PHE A 367 -20.57 4.14 -5.86
C PHE A 367 -21.15 4.73 -4.57
N ALA A 368 -22.25 5.47 -4.72
CA ALA A 368 -23.03 6.01 -3.61
C ALA A 368 -24.10 4.99 -3.12
N PRO A 369 -24.67 5.17 -1.91
CA PRO A 369 -25.81 4.40 -1.46
C PRO A 369 -26.96 4.44 -2.46
N GLY A 370 -27.52 3.26 -2.77
CA GLY A 370 -28.57 3.08 -3.79
C GLY A 370 -28.06 2.75 -5.20
N GLN A 371 -26.78 2.96 -5.47
CA GLN A 371 -26.17 2.52 -6.73
C GLN A 371 -25.75 1.04 -6.65
N SER A 372 -25.66 0.39 -7.81
CA SER A 372 -25.27 -1.01 -7.93
C SER A 372 -24.45 -1.26 -9.19
N PHE A 373 -23.63 -2.28 -9.12
CA PHE A 373 -22.93 -2.86 -10.26
C PHE A 373 -23.49 -4.24 -10.56
N THR A 374 -23.67 -4.56 -11.82
CA THR A 374 -23.99 -5.92 -12.29
C THR A 374 -23.13 -6.24 -13.51
N ASP A 375 -22.41 -7.35 -13.44
CA ASP A 375 -21.73 -7.92 -14.59
C ASP A 375 -22.73 -8.71 -15.44
N PRO A 376 -23.10 -8.26 -16.66
CA PRO A 376 -24.10 -8.92 -17.48
C PRO A 376 -23.68 -10.31 -17.98
N ALA A 377 -22.37 -10.58 -18.03
CA ALA A 377 -21.85 -11.85 -18.50
C ALA A 377 -21.96 -12.97 -17.45
N THR A 378 -21.80 -12.61 -16.18
CA THR A 378 -21.75 -13.57 -15.06
C THR A 378 -22.93 -13.48 -14.11
N GLY A 379 -23.74 -12.41 -14.18
CA GLY A 379 -24.84 -12.13 -13.25
C GLY A 379 -24.38 -11.72 -11.84
N ILE A 380 -23.06 -11.54 -11.63
CA ILE A 380 -22.52 -11.03 -10.38
C ILE A 380 -23.04 -9.61 -10.15
N HIS A 381 -23.47 -9.34 -8.92
CA HIS A 381 -23.95 -8.02 -8.55
C HIS A 381 -23.38 -7.56 -7.21
N ILE A 382 -23.17 -6.24 -7.07
CA ILE A 382 -22.75 -5.58 -5.84
C ILE A 382 -23.63 -4.34 -5.67
N ASP A 383 -24.44 -4.33 -4.61
CA ASP A 383 -25.35 -3.23 -4.28
C ASP A 383 -24.80 -2.43 -3.09
N VAL A 384 -24.72 -1.12 -3.20
CA VAL A 384 -24.39 -0.25 -2.07
C VAL A 384 -25.67 0.09 -1.30
N ARG A 385 -25.85 -0.52 -0.12
CA ARG A 385 -27.07 -0.41 0.67
C ARG A 385 -27.10 0.80 1.58
N ARG A 386 -25.96 1.12 2.19
CA ARG A 386 -25.82 2.25 3.14
C ARG A 386 -24.40 2.79 3.05
N GLY A 387 -24.24 4.06 3.35
CA GLY A 387 -22.96 4.74 3.44
C GLY A 387 -22.97 5.81 4.53
N GLY A 388 -21.78 6.14 5.02
CA GLY A 388 -21.59 7.18 6.01
C GLY A 388 -20.12 7.32 6.42
N PRO A 389 -19.80 8.26 7.31
CA PRO A 389 -18.40 8.54 7.68
C PRO A 389 -17.63 7.31 8.20
N SER A 390 -18.33 6.35 8.83
CA SER A 390 -17.72 5.15 9.42
C SER A 390 -17.62 3.96 8.46
N GLY A 391 -17.96 4.13 7.18
CA GLY A 391 -17.91 3.10 6.16
C GLY A 391 -19.23 2.85 5.45
N ASP A 392 -19.26 1.80 4.64
CA ASP A 392 -20.36 1.47 3.76
C ASP A 392 -20.86 0.04 4.02
N THR A 393 -22.12 -0.23 3.65
CA THR A 393 -22.68 -1.59 3.65
C THR A 393 -22.99 -1.99 2.22
N VAL A 394 -22.39 -3.08 1.77
CA VAL A 394 -22.64 -3.66 0.46
C VAL A 394 -23.35 -5.01 0.59
N ARG A 395 -24.20 -5.32 -0.38
CA ARG A 395 -24.69 -6.66 -0.60
C ARG A 395 -24.07 -7.17 -1.90
N MET A 396 -23.33 -8.24 -1.82
CA MET A 396 -22.74 -8.91 -2.97
C MET A 396 -23.44 -10.23 -3.25
N GLY A 397 -23.53 -10.60 -4.53
CA GLY A 397 -24.15 -11.83 -4.97
C GLY A 397 -23.49 -12.43 -6.18
N LYS A 398 -23.43 -13.76 -6.19
CA LYS A 398 -22.94 -14.60 -7.28
C LYS A 398 -23.99 -15.67 -7.56
N PRO A 399 -24.51 -15.81 -8.80
CA PRO A 399 -25.50 -16.83 -9.21
C PRO A 399 -25.06 -18.26 -8.96
#